data_bcf660b4e3e36353223c063e0c83dd8d
#
_entry.id   bcf660b4e3e36353223c063e0c83dd8d
#
_cell.length_a   1.000
_cell.length_b   1.000
_cell.length_c   1.000
_cell.angle_alpha   90.00
_cell.angle_beta   90.00
_cell.angle_gamma   90.00
#
_symmetry.space_group_name_H-M   'P 1'
#
loop_
_entity.id
_entity.type
_entity.pdbx_description
1 polymer ?
#
loop_
_entity_poly.entity_id
_entity_poly.type
_entity_poly.pdbx_seq_one_letter_code
_entity_poly.pdbx_strand_id
1 'polypeptide(L)'
;YLIDKILYDQLVLENNITADVFDINDYTEKLASSNGMDVYTFKSVVKQKYPDYEVFENEAKNAVIRQKLVQKIVKGQLTIATEEDMKLYYEKNKNQFLAASNYEVVQYASKDKAALISTIKNPLVISNEVTREPITLTIDKLQGQMQYLLNETKENTFTPIFTANKQYMALFIVKKQGSAPLSYESVKAKIFNDIMSTREKKYLKDHFEKQKLTADIKIVR
;
A
#
# COMPACT_ATOMS: atom_id res chain seq x y z
N TYR A 1 28.50 -8.50 -3.57
CA TYR A 1 27.42 -9.51 -3.57
C TYR A 1 27.69 -10.65 -2.58
N LEU A 2 28.85 -11.37 -2.65
CA LEU A 2 29.17 -12.47 -1.73
C LEU A 2 29.35 -11.97 -0.30
N ILE A 3 30.11 -10.89 -0.12
CA ILE A 3 30.32 -10.25 1.18
C ILE A 3 29.00 -9.80 1.78
N ASP A 4 28.12 -9.18 1.00
CA ASP A 4 26.79 -8.72 1.47
C ASP A 4 25.94 -9.88 1.95
N LYS A 5 26.00 -11.02 1.25
CA LYS A 5 25.29 -12.24 1.65
C LYS A 5 25.83 -12.79 2.97
N ILE A 6 27.14 -12.89 3.13
CA ILE A 6 27.77 -13.41 4.37
C ILE A 6 27.42 -12.51 5.55
N LEU A 7 27.51 -11.19 5.40
CA LEU A 7 27.14 -10.24 6.44
C LEU A 7 25.65 -10.32 6.81
N TYR A 8 24.79 -10.49 5.81
CA TYR A 8 23.37 -10.71 6.04
C TYR A 8 23.11 -11.99 6.84
N ASP A 9 23.72 -13.10 6.46
CA ASP A 9 23.57 -14.39 7.14
C ASP A 9 24.10 -14.32 8.59
N GLN A 10 25.21 -13.60 8.82
CA GLN A 10 25.74 -13.35 10.18
C GLN A 10 24.74 -12.54 11.02
N LEU A 11 24.18 -11.44 10.48
CA LEU A 11 23.21 -10.63 11.19
C LEU A 11 21.94 -11.41 11.54
N VAL A 12 21.50 -12.32 10.66
CA VAL A 12 20.36 -13.21 10.92
C VAL A 12 20.67 -14.11 12.14
N LEU A 13 21.87 -14.69 12.18
CA LEU A 13 22.31 -15.56 13.27
C LEU A 13 22.47 -14.79 14.57
N GLU A 14 23.19 -13.67 14.56
CA GLU A 14 23.44 -12.84 15.75
C GLU A 14 22.16 -12.31 16.39
N ASN A 15 21.15 -12.01 15.56
CA ASN A 15 19.84 -11.53 16.04
C ASN A 15 18.84 -12.66 16.32
N ASN A 16 19.23 -13.94 16.17
CA ASN A 16 18.38 -15.11 16.35
C ASN A 16 17.07 -15.02 15.53
N ILE A 17 17.18 -14.55 14.28
CA ILE A 17 16.02 -14.41 13.42
C ILE A 17 15.68 -15.73 12.76
N THR A 18 14.46 -16.20 12.99
CA THR A 18 13.92 -17.42 12.39
C THR A 18 12.52 -17.16 11.81
N ALA A 19 12.12 -18.00 10.87
CA ALA A 19 10.75 -18.03 10.37
C ALA A 19 10.20 -19.44 10.53
N ASP A 20 9.09 -19.55 11.22
CA ASP A 20 8.37 -20.81 11.39
C ASP A 20 7.20 -20.93 10.38
N VAL A 21 6.47 -22.04 10.46
CA VAL A 21 5.34 -22.32 9.55
C VAL A 21 4.23 -21.28 9.68
N PHE A 22 3.99 -20.74 10.89
CA PHE A 22 2.97 -19.72 11.12
C PHE A 22 3.34 -18.41 10.43
N ASP A 23 4.59 -18.00 10.54
CA ASP A 23 5.14 -16.82 9.88
C ASP A 23 4.98 -16.90 8.35
N ILE A 24 5.29 -18.07 7.77
CA ILE A 24 5.21 -18.31 6.32
C ILE A 24 3.74 -18.30 5.86
N ASN A 25 2.84 -18.88 6.65
CA ASN A 25 1.41 -18.84 6.35
C ASN A 25 0.84 -17.42 6.42
N ASP A 26 1.14 -16.66 7.47
CA ASP A 26 0.71 -15.25 7.61
C ASP A 26 1.23 -14.39 6.45
N TYR A 27 2.48 -14.57 6.06
CA TYR A 27 3.05 -13.91 4.89
C TYR A 27 2.31 -14.27 3.60
N THR A 28 1.99 -15.56 3.41
CA THR A 28 1.26 -16.05 2.24
C THR A 28 -0.16 -15.50 2.20
N GLU A 29 -0.86 -15.42 3.34
CA GLU A 29 -2.19 -14.80 3.46
C GLU A 29 -2.17 -13.31 3.11
N LYS A 30 -1.18 -12.58 3.58
CA LYS A 30 -0.99 -11.16 3.24
C LYS A 30 -0.73 -10.98 1.74
N LEU A 31 0.09 -11.85 1.13
CA LEU A 31 0.30 -11.82 -0.31
C LEU A 31 -0.98 -12.11 -1.10
N ALA A 32 -1.75 -13.12 -0.70
CA ALA A 32 -3.03 -13.44 -1.31
C ALA A 32 -3.99 -12.24 -1.25
N SER A 33 -4.17 -11.67 -0.07
CA SER A 33 -5.03 -10.51 0.16
C SER A 33 -4.60 -9.28 -0.65
N SER A 34 -3.28 -9.01 -0.74
CA SER A 34 -2.72 -7.93 -1.55
C SER A 34 -2.96 -8.11 -3.05
N ASN A 35 -3.16 -9.35 -3.50
CA ASN A 35 -3.50 -9.69 -4.88
C ASN A 35 -5.02 -9.85 -5.10
N GLY A 36 -5.85 -9.52 -4.09
CA GLY A 36 -7.30 -9.64 -4.17
C GLY A 36 -7.81 -11.08 -4.22
N MET A 37 -7.03 -12.04 -3.73
CA MET A 37 -7.31 -13.47 -3.75
C MET A 37 -7.48 -14.01 -2.33
N ASP A 38 -8.27 -15.07 -2.19
CA ASP A 38 -8.19 -15.93 -1.02
C ASP A 38 -6.93 -16.82 -1.09
N VAL A 39 -6.50 -17.34 0.06
CA VAL A 39 -5.27 -18.14 0.17
C VAL A 39 -5.30 -19.39 -0.70
N TYR A 40 -6.47 -20.00 -0.87
CA TYR A 40 -6.61 -21.24 -1.62
C TYR A 40 -6.39 -21.00 -3.12
N THR A 41 -7.03 -19.97 -3.65
CA THR A 41 -6.86 -19.51 -5.03
C THR A 41 -5.42 -19.09 -5.28
N PHE A 42 -4.84 -18.32 -4.35
CA PHE A 42 -3.44 -17.88 -4.45
C PHE A 42 -2.47 -19.07 -4.51
N LYS A 43 -2.60 -20.06 -3.61
CA LYS A 43 -1.77 -21.28 -3.62
C LYS A 43 -1.89 -22.04 -4.94
N SER A 44 -3.07 -22.09 -5.53
CA SER A 44 -3.30 -22.74 -6.83
C SER A 44 -2.56 -22.01 -7.96
N VAL A 45 -2.61 -20.69 -7.99
CA VAL A 45 -1.87 -19.87 -8.96
C VAL A 45 -0.36 -20.03 -8.80
N VAL A 46 0.14 -20.04 -7.54
CA VAL A 46 1.57 -20.25 -7.25
C VAL A 46 2.04 -21.62 -7.75
N LYS A 47 1.28 -22.68 -7.52
CA LYS A 47 1.61 -24.04 -8.01
C LYS A 47 1.70 -24.13 -9.54
N GLN A 48 0.97 -23.29 -10.26
CA GLN A 48 1.08 -23.23 -11.73
C GLN A 48 2.33 -22.47 -12.19
N LYS A 49 2.78 -21.49 -11.40
CA LYS A 49 3.90 -20.61 -11.74
C LYS A 49 5.26 -21.19 -11.35
N TYR A 50 5.33 -21.90 -10.25
CA TYR A 50 6.57 -22.46 -9.71
C TYR A 50 6.66 -23.95 -10.08
N PRO A 51 7.86 -24.46 -10.48
CA PRO A 51 8.07 -25.87 -10.77
C PRO A 51 7.77 -26.79 -9.58
N ASP A 52 8.06 -26.29 -8.38
CA ASP A 52 7.80 -26.92 -7.10
C ASP A 52 7.31 -25.88 -6.10
N TYR A 53 6.28 -26.21 -5.34
CA TYR A 53 5.74 -25.33 -4.31
C TYR A 53 6.75 -25.05 -3.17
N GLU A 54 7.65 -25.98 -2.91
CA GLU A 54 8.72 -25.82 -1.93
C GLU A 54 9.65 -24.64 -2.27
N VAL A 55 9.87 -24.37 -3.55
CA VAL A 55 10.64 -23.18 -3.99
C VAL A 55 9.98 -21.91 -3.52
N PHE A 56 8.66 -21.78 -3.67
CA PHE A 56 7.91 -20.64 -3.18
C PHE A 56 7.95 -20.53 -1.65
N GLU A 57 7.81 -21.66 -0.93
CA GLU A 57 7.89 -21.65 0.55
C GLU A 57 9.27 -21.18 1.04
N ASN A 58 10.34 -21.58 0.37
CA ASN A 58 11.68 -21.10 0.68
C ASN A 58 11.86 -19.60 0.39
N GLU A 59 11.29 -19.10 -0.71
CA GLU A 59 11.28 -17.66 -1.00
C GLU A 59 10.47 -16.88 0.04
N ALA A 60 9.30 -17.38 0.43
CA ALA A 60 8.47 -16.79 1.49
C ALA A 60 9.20 -16.78 2.83
N LYS A 61 9.85 -17.89 3.21
CA LYS A 61 10.68 -17.98 4.41
C LYS A 61 11.80 -16.92 4.42
N ASN A 62 12.52 -16.79 3.30
CA ASN A 62 13.58 -15.80 3.17
C ASN A 62 13.05 -14.36 3.23
N ALA A 63 11.87 -14.11 2.67
CA ALA A 63 11.22 -12.80 2.75
C ALA A 63 10.82 -12.46 4.19
N VAL A 64 10.26 -13.41 4.94
CA VAL A 64 9.92 -13.26 6.36
C VAL A 64 11.17 -12.98 7.21
N ILE A 65 12.23 -13.78 7.03
CA ILE A 65 13.51 -13.58 7.73
C ILE A 65 14.04 -12.17 7.48
N ARG A 66 14.03 -11.72 6.21
CA ARG A 66 14.46 -10.36 5.85
C ARG A 66 13.60 -9.31 6.55
N GLN A 67 12.29 -9.46 6.54
CA GLN A 67 11.38 -8.52 7.18
C GLN A 67 11.63 -8.44 8.69
N LYS A 68 11.76 -9.58 9.37
CA LYS A 68 12.05 -9.64 10.81
C LYS A 68 13.42 -9.02 11.16
N LEU A 69 14.44 -9.27 10.35
CA LEU A 69 15.77 -8.69 10.54
C LEU A 69 15.71 -7.16 10.39
N VAL A 70 15.08 -6.65 9.33
CA VAL A 70 14.90 -5.20 9.12
C VAL A 70 14.17 -4.58 10.30
N GLN A 71 13.06 -5.15 10.74
CA GLN A 71 12.30 -4.67 11.89
C GLN A 71 13.17 -4.66 13.17
N LYS A 72 13.99 -5.68 13.37
CA LYS A 72 14.89 -5.78 14.54
C LYS A 72 15.95 -4.70 14.52
N ILE A 73 16.61 -4.48 13.38
CA ILE A 73 17.68 -3.50 13.21
C ILE A 73 17.13 -2.07 13.33
N VAL A 74 15.95 -1.82 12.77
CA VAL A 74 15.33 -0.47 12.68
C VAL A 74 14.61 -0.09 13.98
N LYS A 75 14.18 -1.07 14.78
CA LYS A 75 13.39 -0.83 15.99
C LYS A 75 14.05 0.17 16.94
N GLY A 76 13.38 1.28 17.18
CA GLY A 76 13.85 2.34 18.09
C GLY A 76 14.99 3.20 17.55
N GLN A 77 15.41 3.00 16.29
CA GLN A 77 16.51 3.73 15.67
C GLN A 77 16.08 4.88 14.78
N LEU A 78 14.84 4.88 14.33
CA LEU A 78 14.33 5.91 13.44
C LEU A 78 13.66 7.04 14.23
N THR A 79 14.03 8.26 13.92
CA THR A 79 13.26 9.44 14.32
C THR A 79 11.94 9.46 13.55
N ILE A 80 10.83 9.51 14.26
CA ILE A 80 9.49 9.56 13.66
C ILE A 80 9.33 10.91 12.94
N ALA A 81 8.71 10.90 11.75
CA ALA A 81 8.44 12.11 11.01
C ALA A 81 7.46 13.00 11.77
N THR A 82 7.87 14.23 12.00
CA THR A 82 7.05 15.25 12.67
C THR A 82 6.07 15.89 11.70
N GLU A 83 5.08 16.59 12.23
CA GLU A 83 4.16 17.38 11.40
C GLU A 83 4.90 18.44 10.55
N GLU A 84 5.94 19.02 11.11
CA GLU A 84 6.79 20.01 10.43
C GLU A 84 7.57 19.36 9.26
N ASP A 85 8.17 18.18 9.49
CA ASP A 85 8.84 17.41 8.43
C ASP A 85 7.89 17.12 7.27
N MET A 86 6.67 16.71 7.59
CA MET A 86 5.65 16.37 6.59
C MET A 86 5.18 17.57 5.79
N LYS A 87 4.95 18.72 6.44
CA LYS A 87 4.58 19.95 5.75
C LYS A 87 5.71 20.44 4.84
N LEU A 88 6.94 20.40 5.32
CA LEU A 88 8.10 20.78 4.52
C LEU A 88 8.28 19.86 3.30
N TYR A 89 8.07 18.55 3.50
CA TYR A 89 8.11 17.56 2.42
C TYR A 89 7.02 17.86 1.36
N TYR A 90 5.80 18.12 1.81
CA TYR A 90 4.69 18.48 0.92
C TYR A 90 5.00 19.74 0.09
N GLU A 91 5.45 20.83 0.73
CA GLU A 91 5.79 22.07 0.04
C GLU A 91 6.87 21.87 -1.03
N LYS A 92 7.90 21.07 -0.72
CA LYS A 92 8.99 20.78 -1.66
C LYS A 92 8.59 19.85 -2.80
N ASN A 93 7.53 19.05 -2.63
CA ASN A 93 7.14 17.99 -3.55
C ASN A 93 5.70 18.14 -4.07
N LYS A 94 5.11 19.32 -4.06
CA LYS A 94 3.73 19.57 -4.52
C LYS A 94 3.42 18.97 -5.88
N ASN A 95 4.39 19.02 -6.79
CA ASN A 95 4.24 18.47 -8.14
C ASN A 95 4.10 16.94 -8.19
N GLN A 96 4.40 16.23 -7.10
CA GLN A 96 4.20 14.77 -6.99
C GLN A 96 2.80 14.43 -6.49
N PHE A 97 2.06 15.42 -5.98
CA PHE A 97 0.73 15.27 -5.40
C PHE A 97 -0.33 15.96 -6.26
N LEU A 98 -0.28 15.73 -7.58
CA LEU A 98 -1.26 16.25 -8.51
C LEU A 98 -2.39 15.24 -8.73
N ALA A 99 -3.60 15.73 -8.81
CA ALA A 99 -4.80 15.00 -9.16
C ALA A 99 -5.62 15.77 -10.21
N ALA A 100 -6.65 15.16 -10.76
CA ALA A 100 -7.57 15.89 -11.61
C ALA A 100 -8.25 17.02 -10.80
N SER A 101 -8.45 18.17 -11.43
CA SER A 101 -9.16 19.29 -10.79
C SER A 101 -10.67 19.09 -10.77
N ASN A 102 -11.20 18.36 -11.76
CA ASN A 102 -12.62 18.09 -11.92
C ASN A 102 -12.87 16.61 -12.19
N TYR A 103 -13.95 16.10 -11.62
CA TYR A 103 -14.42 14.73 -11.75
C TYR A 103 -15.88 14.73 -12.21
N GLU A 104 -16.14 14.16 -13.37
CA GLU A 104 -17.49 13.81 -13.79
C GLU A 104 -17.79 12.42 -13.21
N VAL A 105 -18.80 12.34 -12.37
CA VAL A 105 -19.14 11.09 -11.67
C VAL A 105 -20.64 10.85 -11.70
N VAL A 106 -21.03 9.58 -11.59
CA VAL A 106 -22.42 9.23 -11.27
C VAL A 106 -22.43 8.77 -9.80
N GLN A 107 -23.17 9.50 -8.98
CA GLN A 107 -23.39 9.16 -7.58
C GLN A 107 -24.47 8.10 -7.47
N TYR A 108 -24.18 7.02 -6.79
CA TYR A 108 -25.11 5.97 -6.41
C TYR A 108 -25.34 6.04 -4.92
N ALA A 109 -26.60 6.13 -4.49
CA ALA A 109 -26.94 6.23 -3.07
C ALA A 109 -28.12 5.32 -2.73
N SER A 110 -28.05 4.68 -1.56
CA SER A 110 -29.11 3.84 -0.99
C SER A 110 -29.09 3.85 0.53
N LYS A 111 -30.26 3.66 1.15
CA LYS A 111 -30.34 3.36 2.58
C LYS A 111 -29.98 1.89 2.88
N ASP A 112 -30.13 1.01 1.88
CA ASP A 112 -29.76 -0.40 1.97
C ASP A 112 -28.39 -0.64 1.28
N LYS A 113 -27.44 -1.12 2.12
CA LYS A 113 -26.09 -1.46 1.64
C LYS A 113 -26.09 -2.63 0.67
N ALA A 114 -26.97 -3.63 0.88
CA ALA A 114 -27.03 -4.83 0.04
C ALA A 114 -27.56 -4.49 -1.34
N ALA A 115 -28.58 -3.63 -1.44
CA ALA A 115 -29.10 -3.12 -2.70
C ALA A 115 -28.02 -2.34 -3.49
N LEU A 116 -27.24 -1.49 -2.81
CA LEU A 116 -26.15 -0.75 -3.43
C LEU A 116 -25.04 -1.70 -3.95
N ILE A 117 -24.63 -2.69 -3.16
CA ILE A 117 -23.61 -3.68 -3.58
C ILE A 117 -24.11 -4.45 -4.81
N SER A 118 -25.36 -4.89 -4.82
CA SER A 118 -25.94 -5.60 -5.96
C SER A 118 -25.94 -4.76 -7.23
N THR A 119 -26.31 -3.48 -7.10
CA THR A 119 -26.32 -2.53 -8.22
C THR A 119 -24.90 -2.23 -8.74
N ILE A 120 -23.89 -2.11 -7.87
CA ILE A 120 -22.49 -1.91 -8.27
C ILE A 120 -21.96 -3.13 -9.04
N LYS A 121 -22.32 -4.35 -8.61
CA LYS A 121 -21.92 -5.59 -9.29
C LYS A 121 -22.59 -5.75 -10.66
N ASN A 122 -23.80 -5.25 -10.81
CA ASN A 122 -24.53 -5.31 -12.08
C ASN A 122 -25.20 -3.95 -12.40
N PRO A 123 -24.43 -2.97 -12.90
CA PRO A 123 -24.91 -1.60 -13.11
C PRO A 123 -26.04 -1.46 -14.14
N LEU A 124 -26.28 -2.49 -14.96
CA LEU A 124 -27.35 -2.48 -15.96
C LEU A 124 -28.73 -2.75 -15.34
N VAL A 125 -28.78 -3.35 -14.16
CA VAL A 125 -30.03 -3.61 -13.44
C VAL A 125 -30.50 -2.34 -12.73
N ILE A 126 -31.72 -1.90 -13.05
CA ILE A 126 -32.34 -0.75 -12.40
C ILE A 126 -32.96 -1.24 -11.08
N SER A 127 -32.54 -0.65 -9.96
CA SER A 127 -33.14 -0.87 -8.65
C SER A 127 -33.84 0.41 -8.20
N ASN A 128 -35.08 0.31 -7.75
CA ASN A 128 -35.81 1.46 -7.19
C ASN A 128 -35.28 1.90 -5.81
N GLU A 129 -34.45 1.09 -5.18
CA GLU A 129 -33.85 1.38 -3.88
C GLU A 129 -32.51 2.14 -3.98
N VAL A 130 -32.00 2.31 -5.21
CA VAL A 130 -30.73 2.99 -5.48
C VAL A 130 -30.96 4.19 -6.38
N THR A 131 -30.70 5.37 -5.86
CA THR A 131 -30.72 6.60 -6.67
C THR A 131 -29.43 6.74 -7.46
N ARG A 132 -29.51 7.30 -8.66
CA ARG A 132 -28.38 7.55 -9.56
C ARG A 132 -28.43 8.99 -10.02
N GLU A 133 -27.40 9.76 -9.76
CA GLU A 133 -27.33 11.17 -10.10
C GLU A 133 -25.97 11.52 -10.71
N PRO A 134 -25.93 12.04 -11.95
CA PRO A 134 -24.70 12.57 -12.52
C PRO A 134 -24.35 13.91 -11.86
N ILE A 135 -23.13 14.01 -11.34
CA ILE A 135 -22.63 15.23 -10.69
C ILE A 135 -21.20 15.53 -11.14
N THR A 136 -20.82 16.79 -11.09
CA THR A 136 -19.43 17.21 -11.28
C THR A 136 -18.86 17.67 -9.94
N LEU A 137 -17.73 17.09 -9.57
CA LEU A 137 -17.02 17.40 -8.34
C LEU A 137 -15.73 18.16 -8.67
N THR A 138 -15.50 19.25 -7.96
CA THR A 138 -14.26 20.05 -8.06
C THR A 138 -13.40 19.77 -6.83
N ILE A 139 -12.15 19.42 -7.03
CA ILE A 139 -11.30 18.85 -5.98
C ILE A 139 -11.07 19.78 -4.79
N ASP A 140 -10.95 21.08 -5.02
CA ASP A 140 -10.74 22.10 -3.99
C ASP A 140 -11.92 22.26 -3.02
N LYS A 141 -13.11 21.85 -3.43
CA LYS A 141 -14.33 21.86 -2.60
C LYS A 141 -14.55 20.61 -1.79
N LEU A 142 -13.67 19.62 -1.93
CA LEU A 142 -13.80 18.32 -1.28
C LEU A 142 -12.90 18.21 -0.05
N GLN A 143 -13.36 17.46 0.94
CA GLN A 143 -12.53 17.08 2.08
C GLN A 143 -11.39 16.16 1.64
N GLY A 144 -10.26 16.19 2.35
CA GLY A 144 -9.05 15.45 2.00
C GLY A 144 -9.27 13.96 1.76
N GLN A 145 -10.12 13.30 2.57
CA GLN A 145 -10.44 11.89 2.37
C GLN A 145 -11.13 11.62 1.02
N MET A 146 -12.04 12.51 0.61
CA MET A 146 -12.72 12.39 -0.68
C MET A 146 -11.79 12.70 -1.85
N GLN A 147 -10.90 13.69 -1.71
CA GLN A 147 -9.85 13.97 -2.69
C GLN A 147 -8.97 12.75 -2.94
N TYR A 148 -8.52 12.09 -1.86
CA TYR A 148 -7.74 10.88 -1.94
C TYR A 148 -8.51 9.74 -2.62
N LEU A 149 -9.75 9.49 -2.18
CA LEU A 149 -10.61 8.44 -2.72
C LEU A 149 -10.83 8.58 -4.23
N LEU A 150 -11.14 9.79 -4.70
CA LEU A 150 -11.34 10.06 -6.13
C LEU A 150 -10.04 9.95 -6.93
N ASN A 151 -8.92 10.38 -6.35
CA ASN A 151 -7.63 10.27 -7.01
C ASN A 151 -7.22 8.81 -7.26
N GLU A 152 -7.36 7.95 -6.24
CA GLU A 152 -6.99 6.53 -6.30
C GLU A 152 -7.95 5.69 -7.14
N THR A 153 -9.21 6.12 -7.30
CA THR A 153 -10.20 5.39 -8.12
C THR A 153 -9.94 5.64 -9.60
N LYS A 154 -9.86 4.61 -10.40
CA LYS A 154 -9.67 4.71 -11.87
C LYS A 154 -10.94 5.19 -12.57
N GLU A 155 -10.80 5.80 -13.76
CA GLU A 155 -11.94 6.06 -14.65
C GLU A 155 -12.65 4.75 -15.00
N ASN A 156 -13.95 4.83 -15.21
CA ASN A 156 -14.84 3.71 -15.49
C ASN A 156 -14.91 2.67 -14.38
N THR A 157 -14.60 3.05 -13.14
CA THR A 157 -14.74 2.19 -11.95
C THR A 157 -15.48 2.89 -10.82
N PHE A 158 -16.00 2.11 -9.89
CA PHE A 158 -16.63 2.61 -8.68
C PHE A 158 -15.59 2.86 -7.57
N THR A 159 -15.83 3.90 -6.78
CA THR A 159 -15.16 4.04 -5.48
C THR A 159 -15.59 2.92 -4.53
N PRO A 160 -14.79 2.63 -3.48
CA PRO A 160 -15.31 1.93 -2.31
C PRO A 160 -16.60 2.59 -1.79
N ILE A 161 -17.48 1.78 -1.20
CA ILE A 161 -18.71 2.28 -0.59
C ILE A 161 -18.33 3.06 0.68
N PHE A 162 -18.86 4.26 0.80
CA PHE A 162 -18.72 5.10 2.00
C PHE A 162 -20.10 5.53 2.50
N THR A 163 -20.15 6.10 3.70
CA THR A 163 -21.41 6.59 4.30
C THR A 163 -21.39 8.12 4.33
N ALA A 164 -22.41 8.73 3.77
CA ALA A 164 -22.68 10.17 3.86
C ALA A 164 -24.20 10.41 3.96
N ASN A 165 -24.61 11.47 4.67
CA ASN A 165 -26.02 11.82 4.83
C ASN A 165 -26.93 10.67 5.28
N LYS A 166 -26.42 9.78 6.15
CA LYS A 166 -27.13 8.58 6.62
C LYS A 166 -27.49 7.58 5.52
N GLN A 167 -26.78 7.59 4.42
CA GLN A 167 -26.92 6.67 3.29
C GLN A 167 -25.57 6.05 2.94
N TYR A 168 -25.63 4.88 2.32
CA TYR A 168 -24.48 4.26 1.68
C TYR A 168 -24.33 4.84 0.27
N MET A 169 -23.13 5.23 -0.10
CA MET A 169 -22.84 5.89 -1.37
C MET A 169 -21.63 5.25 -2.04
N ALA A 170 -21.64 5.26 -3.37
CA ALA A 170 -20.47 5.00 -4.21
C ALA A 170 -20.52 5.93 -5.41
N LEU A 171 -19.34 6.32 -5.90
CA LEU A 171 -19.20 7.17 -7.07
C LEU A 171 -18.62 6.35 -8.22
N PHE A 172 -19.29 6.37 -9.35
CA PHE A 172 -18.74 5.85 -10.59
C PHE A 172 -18.00 6.97 -11.31
N ILE A 173 -16.70 6.83 -11.49
CA ILE A 173 -15.89 7.86 -12.15
C ILE A 173 -16.06 7.74 -13.66
N VAL A 174 -16.71 8.72 -14.26
CA VAL A 174 -16.90 8.77 -15.72
C VAL A 174 -15.65 9.35 -16.37
N LYS A 175 -15.17 10.49 -15.86
CA LYS A 175 -14.05 11.23 -16.45
C LYS A 175 -13.31 12.05 -15.41
N LYS A 176 -12.00 12.16 -15.60
CA LYS A 176 -11.11 13.04 -14.83
C LYS A 176 -10.53 14.11 -15.73
N GLN A 177 -10.55 15.37 -15.32
CA GLN A 177 -10.11 16.50 -16.14
C GLN A 177 -9.29 17.50 -15.35
N GLY A 178 -8.37 18.18 -16.06
CA GLY A 178 -7.50 19.19 -15.47
C GLY A 178 -6.43 18.62 -14.55
N SER A 179 -5.76 19.50 -13.82
CA SER A 179 -4.75 19.13 -12.84
C SER A 179 -4.73 20.15 -11.70
N ALA A 180 -4.75 19.69 -10.48
CA ALA A 180 -4.66 20.52 -9.29
C ALA A 180 -3.88 19.78 -8.19
N PRO A 181 -3.19 20.48 -7.29
CA PRO A 181 -2.54 19.84 -6.16
C PRO A 181 -3.58 19.28 -5.18
N LEU A 182 -3.35 18.06 -4.75
CA LEU A 182 -4.07 17.47 -3.62
C LEU A 182 -3.75 18.25 -2.34
N SER A 183 -4.72 18.41 -1.46
CA SER A 183 -4.48 19.08 -0.17
C SER A 183 -3.50 18.27 0.68
N TYR A 184 -2.76 18.95 1.55
CA TYR A 184 -1.85 18.30 2.50
C TYR A 184 -2.56 17.20 3.30
N GLU A 185 -3.76 17.49 3.80
CA GLU A 185 -4.54 16.52 4.59
C GLU A 185 -4.89 15.24 3.80
N SER A 186 -5.09 15.34 2.49
CA SER A 186 -5.40 14.17 1.66
C SER A 186 -4.21 13.24 1.45
N VAL A 187 -2.98 13.78 1.51
CA VAL A 187 -1.74 13.04 1.22
C VAL A 187 -0.85 12.84 2.44
N LYS A 188 -1.27 13.35 3.61
CA LYS A 188 -0.52 13.31 4.87
C LYS A 188 -0.01 11.92 5.25
N ALA A 189 -0.89 10.90 5.17
CA ALA A 189 -0.51 9.52 5.47
C ALA A 189 0.53 8.97 4.47
N LYS A 190 0.37 9.31 3.20
CA LYS A 190 1.35 8.94 2.16
C LYS A 190 2.69 9.61 2.42
N ILE A 191 2.70 10.91 2.71
CA ILE A 191 3.91 11.68 3.03
C ILE A 191 4.64 11.08 4.23
N PHE A 192 3.90 10.74 5.30
CA PHE A 192 4.48 10.08 6.46
C PHE A 192 5.20 8.79 6.07
N ASN A 193 4.54 7.94 5.30
CA ASN A 193 5.11 6.68 4.84
C ASN A 193 6.32 6.88 3.93
N ASP A 194 6.30 7.85 3.04
CA ASP A 194 7.40 8.18 2.12
C ASP A 194 8.65 8.66 2.91
N ILE A 195 8.45 9.53 3.89
CA ILE A 195 9.54 10.00 4.76
C ILE A 195 10.10 8.84 5.58
N MET A 196 9.24 8.05 6.23
CA MET A 196 9.68 6.94 7.07
C MET A 196 10.40 5.86 6.25
N SER A 197 9.88 5.52 5.08
CA SER A 197 10.55 4.59 4.15
C SER A 197 11.92 5.10 3.70
N THR A 198 12.05 6.40 3.45
CA THR A 198 13.33 7.02 3.09
C THR A 198 14.32 6.97 4.25
N ARG A 199 13.88 7.28 5.48
CA ARG A 199 14.69 7.20 6.69
C ARG A 199 15.14 5.76 6.96
N GLU A 200 14.24 4.79 6.81
CA GLU A 200 14.54 3.36 6.96
C GLU A 200 15.60 2.91 5.96
N LYS A 201 15.40 3.19 4.68
CA LYS A 201 16.37 2.82 3.62
C LYS A 201 17.75 3.42 3.89
N LYS A 202 17.80 4.70 4.29
CA LYS A 202 19.06 5.37 4.62
C LYS A 202 19.72 4.71 5.82
N TYR A 203 18.97 4.50 6.91
CA TYR A 203 19.48 3.87 8.12
C TYR A 203 20.05 2.47 7.83
N LEU A 204 19.31 1.64 7.10
CA LEU A 204 19.76 0.30 6.73
C LEU A 204 21.03 0.34 5.89
N LYS A 205 21.08 1.24 4.89
CA LYS A 205 22.30 1.42 4.08
C LYS A 205 23.49 1.79 4.96
N ASP A 206 23.36 2.80 5.80
CA ASP A 206 24.42 3.27 6.70
C ASP A 206 24.84 2.17 7.71
N HIS A 207 23.87 1.40 8.21
CA HIS A 207 24.12 0.27 9.11
C HIS A 207 24.94 -0.83 8.42
N PHE A 208 24.54 -1.26 7.22
CA PHE A 208 25.28 -2.29 6.47
C PHE A 208 26.67 -1.81 6.03
N GLU A 209 26.84 -0.55 5.63
CA GLU A 209 28.15 0.01 5.32
C GLU A 209 29.09 0.02 6.55
N LYS A 210 28.58 0.38 7.74
CA LYS A 210 29.35 0.27 8.98
C LYS A 210 29.76 -1.17 9.29
N GLN A 211 28.87 -2.13 9.13
CA GLN A 211 29.19 -3.55 9.32
C GLN A 211 30.30 -4.03 8.36
N LYS A 212 30.26 -3.60 7.09
CA LYS A 212 31.34 -3.91 6.13
C LYS A 212 32.69 -3.36 6.56
N LEU A 213 32.73 -2.15 7.09
CA LEU A 213 33.95 -1.50 7.53
C LEU A 213 34.56 -2.17 8.78
N THR A 214 33.73 -2.77 9.63
CA THR A 214 34.18 -3.42 10.87
C THR A 214 34.40 -4.94 10.72
N ALA A 215 33.93 -5.54 9.63
CA ALA A 215 34.06 -6.97 9.37
C ALA A 215 35.52 -7.35 9.04
N ASP A 216 36.03 -8.38 9.68
CA ASP A 216 37.33 -9.00 9.36
C ASP A 216 37.15 -9.94 8.15
N ILE A 217 37.34 -9.40 6.95
CA ILE A 217 37.12 -10.10 5.67
C ILE A 217 38.41 -10.76 5.23
N LYS A 218 38.52 -12.09 5.37
CA LYS A 218 39.64 -12.89 4.85
C LYS A 218 39.26 -13.50 3.50
N ILE A 219 39.94 -13.05 2.45
CA ILE A 219 39.81 -13.64 1.12
C ILE A 219 40.81 -14.79 1.02
N VAL A 220 40.31 -16.03 1.04
CA VAL A 220 41.15 -17.23 0.81
C VAL A 220 41.04 -17.53 -0.70
N ARG A 221 42.22 -17.51 -1.36
CA ARG A 221 42.35 -17.89 -2.79
C ARG A 221 42.66 -19.37 -2.91
#